data_6345d1c03a1547e7931d8ee3cf20a441
#
_entry.id   6345d1c03a1547e7931d8ee3cf20a441
#
_cell.length_a   1.000
_cell.length_b   1.000
_cell.length_c   1.000
_cell.angle_alpha   90.00
_cell.angle_beta   90.00
_cell.angle_gamma   90.00
#
_symmetry.space_group_name_H-M   'P 1'
#
loop_
_entity.id
_entity.type
_entity.pdbx_description
1 polymer ?
#
loop_
_entity_poly.entity_id
_entity_poly.type
_entity_poly.pdbx_seq_one_letter_code
_entity_poly.pdbx_strand_id
1 'polypeptide(L)'
;RLGATVTAEDLRGADLVVVGVGVAPKATLAEQAGLDVDNGILVDARLRTSDPSIFAIGDVANHDHPVLGRRIRVEHWDTAIEQAKVAAANLLGGDQDYERQPYFFTDQYDLGMEYWGHGSADDDVEVEGDLAARVFRAFWVRDGVVVAAMQANDWDASGEVKATVGKPR
;
A
#
# COMPACT_ATOMS: atom_id res chain seq x y z
N ARG A 1 -11.23 16.56 -9.59
CA ARG A 1 -10.32 17.71 -9.39
C ARG A 1 -9.41 17.39 -8.22
N LEU A 2 -8.15 17.18 -8.46
CA LEU A 2 -7.15 17.04 -7.39
C LEU A 2 -6.77 18.45 -6.87
N GLY A 3 -6.76 18.62 -5.54
CA GLY A 3 -6.31 19.85 -4.89
C GLY A 3 -7.30 21.04 -4.91
N ALA A 4 -8.58 20.83 -5.24
CA ALA A 4 -9.59 21.88 -5.22
C ALA A 4 -10.63 21.63 -4.10
N THR A 5 -11.03 22.69 -3.42
CA THR A 5 -12.18 22.64 -2.51
C THR A 5 -13.45 22.57 -3.34
N VAL A 6 -14.31 21.58 -3.06
CA VAL A 6 -15.63 21.44 -3.69
C VAL A 6 -16.63 22.30 -2.94
N THR A 7 -17.36 23.13 -3.64
CA THR A 7 -18.37 24.04 -3.10
C THR A 7 -19.79 23.51 -3.37
N ALA A 8 -20.78 24.05 -2.68
CA ALA A 8 -22.19 23.75 -2.97
C ALA A 8 -22.60 24.14 -4.39
N GLU A 9 -21.91 25.11 -5.01
CA GLU A 9 -22.17 25.53 -6.39
C GLU A 9 -21.68 24.50 -7.40
N ASP A 10 -20.53 23.84 -7.16
CA ASP A 10 -20.02 22.77 -8.00
C ASP A 10 -20.95 21.54 -8.01
N LEU A 11 -21.81 21.40 -7.02
CA LEU A 11 -22.77 20.30 -6.87
C LEU A 11 -24.17 20.62 -7.43
N ARG A 12 -24.43 21.88 -7.86
CA ARG A 12 -25.73 22.26 -8.41
C ARG A 12 -26.06 21.49 -9.68
N GLY A 13 -27.25 20.92 -9.74
CA GLY A 13 -27.75 20.18 -10.88
C GLY A 13 -27.24 18.73 -10.96
N ALA A 14 -26.52 18.24 -9.96
CA ALA A 14 -26.19 16.82 -9.85
C ALA A 14 -27.36 16.07 -9.18
N ASP A 15 -27.87 15.02 -9.84
CA ASP A 15 -28.90 14.14 -9.28
C ASP A 15 -28.32 13.18 -8.22
N LEU A 16 -27.02 12.88 -8.32
CA LEU A 16 -26.29 12.02 -7.39
C LEU A 16 -24.88 12.55 -7.20
N VAL A 17 -24.41 12.58 -5.95
CA VAL A 17 -23.04 12.94 -5.60
C VAL A 17 -22.36 11.73 -4.97
N VAL A 18 -21.23 11.30 -5.57
CA VAL A 18 -20.39 10.23 -5.04
C VAL A 18 -19.13 10.86 -4.45
N VAL A 19 -18.85 10.57 -3.17
CA VAL A 19 -17.71 11.10 -2.44
C VAL A 19 -16.70 9.99 -2.18
N GLY A 20 -15.47 10.17 -2.70
CA GLY A 20 -14.34 9.25 -2.48
C GLY A 20 -13.10 10.07 -2.10
N VAL A 21 -12.96 10.40 -0.82
CA VAL A 21 -11.91 11.29 -0.30
C VAL A 21 -10.86 10.57 0.55
N GLY A 22 -10.83 9.24 0.48
CA GLY A 22 -9.98 8.40 1.31
C GLY A 22 -10.61 8.05 2.66
N VAL A 23 -9.85 7.35 3.48
CA VAL A 23 -10.28 6.87 4.80
C VAL A 23 -9.23 7.16 5.86
N ALA A 24 -9.67 7.31 7.11
CA ALA A 24 -8.80 7.37 8.26
C ALA A 24 -8.87 6.05 9.05
N PRO A 25 -7.75 5.54 9.59
CA PRO A 25 -7.76 4.33 10.39
C PRO A 25 -8.55 4.53 11.69
N LYS A 26 -9.44 3.57 12.03
CA LYS A 26 -10.16 3.60 13.30
C LYS A 26 -9.31 2.99 14.41
N ALA A 27 -8.52 3.82 15.09
CA ALA A 27 -7.62 3.40 16.16
C ALA A 27 -8.19 3.64 17.57
N THR A 28 -9.42 4.11 17.72
CA THR A 28 -10.03 4.50 19.01
C THR A 28 -9.95 3.43 20.09
N LEU A 29 -10.15 2.15 19.72
CA LEU A 29 -10.05 1.06 20.69
C LEU A 29 -8.61 0.87 21.21
N ALA A 30 -7.62 1.04 20.35
CA ALA A 30 -6.21 0.99 20.71
C ALA A 30 -5.81 2.17 21.58
N GLU A 31 -6.29 3.38 21.28
CA GLU A 31 -6.08 4.59 22.11
C GLU A 31 -6.65 4.39 23.52
N GLN A 32 -7.88 3.86 23.62
CA GLN A 32 -8.50 3.56 24.90
C GLN A 32 -7.75 2.47 25.71
N ALA A 33 -7.09 1.55 25.02
CA ALA A 33 -6.23 0.55 25.62
C ALA A 33 -4.83 1.08 25.99
N GLY A 34 -4.52 2.35 25.69
CA GLY A 34 -3.22 2.96 25.99
C GLY A 34 -2.11 2.54 25.02
N LEU A 35 -2.45 2.03 23.84
CA LEU A 35 -1.46 1.68 22.81
C LEU A 35 -0.99 2.92 22.05
N ASP A 36 0.22 2.87 21.51
CA ASP A 36 0.77 3.93 20.70
C ASP A 36 0.07 4.00 19.33
N VAL A 37 -0.39 5.20 18.95
CA VAL A 37 -1.16 5.46 17.72
C VAL A 37 -0.58 6.68 17.01
N ASP A 38 -0.33 6.53 15.72
CA ASP A 38 -0.02 7.62 14.79
C ASP A 38 -0.41 7.18 13.38
N ASN A 39 -1.44 7.80 12.78
CA ASN A 39 -2.01 7.38 11.50
C ASN A 39 -2.24 5.84 11.43
N GLY A 40 -2.86 5.28 12.47
CA GLY A 40 -3.04 3.85 12.71
C GLY A 40 -2.36 3.40 14.00
N ILE A 41 -2.38 2.11 14.28
CA ILE A 41 -1.75 1.51 15.47
C ILE A 41 -0.28 1.27 15.14
N LEU A 42 0.63 1.84 15.96
CA LEU A 42 2.06 1.63 15.76
C LEU A 42 2.43 0.20 16.13
N VAL A 43 3.11 -0.48 15.19
CA VAL A 43 3.65 -1.82 15.43
C VAL A 43 5.12 -1.89 14.98
N ASP A 44 5.86 -2.82 15.57
CA ASP A 44 7.21 -3.15 15.15
C ASP A 44 7.24 -3.98 13.85
N ALA A 45 8.43 -4.40 13.41
CA ALA A 45 8.58 -5.26 12.23
C ALA A 45 7.89 -6.64 12.39
N ARG A 46 7.61 -7.06 13.63
CA ARG A 46 6.92 -8.32 13.97
C ARG A 46 5.43 -8.16 14.18
N LEU A 47 4.89 -6.97 13.91
CA LEU A 47 3.49 -6.58 14.04
C LEU A 47 3.00 -6.50 15.49
N ARG A 48 3.92 -6.36 16.48
CA ARG A 48 3.60 -6.15 17.88
C ARG A 48 3.37 -4.68 18.16
N THR A 49 2.37 -4.38 18.95
CA THR A 49 2.09 -3.02 19.44
C THR A 49 3.03 -2.64 20.59
N SER A 50 2.81 -1.48 21.22
CA SER A 50 3.50 -1.09 22.46
C SER A 50 3.21 -2.04 23.63
N ASP A 51 2.11 -2.80 23.61
CA ASP A 51 1.90 -3.98 24.47
C ASP A 51 2.31 -5.25 23.70
N PRO A 52 3.35 -5.99 24.12
CA PRO A 52 3.87 -7.14 23.40
C PRO A 52 2.89 -8.32 23.29
N SER A 53 1.78 -8.30 24.05
CA SER A 53 0.71 -9.30 23.98
C SER A 53 -0.35 -8.96 22.94
N ILE A 54 -0.28 -7.75 22.34
CA ILE A 54 -1.25 -7.25 21.38
C ILE A 54 -0.57 -7.02 20.02
N PHE A 55 -1.21 -7.51 18.98
CA PHE A 55 -0.77 -7.34 17.58
C PHE A 55 -1.79 -6.50 16.81
N ALA A 56 -1.32 -5.73 15.82
CA ALA A 56 -2.19 -5.07 14.87
C ALA A 56 -1.76 -5.39 13.43
N ILE A 57 -2.73 -5.63 12.56
CA ILE A 57 -2.53 -6.04 11.17
C ILE A 57 -3.50 -5.32 10.23
N GLY A 58 -3.21 -5.37 8.93
CA GLY A 58 -4.06 -4.82 7.88
C GLY A 58 -4.08 -3.29 7.88
N ASP A 59 -5.15 -2.71 7.41
CA ASP A 59 -5.29 -1.28 7.10
C ASP A 59 -5.04 -0.35 8.30
N VAL A 60 -5.22 -0.85 9.52
CA VAL A 60 -5.01 -0.09 10.75
C VAL A 60 -3.56 -0.13 11.23
N ALA A 61 -2.76 -1.09 10.77
CA ALA A 61 -1.39 -1.26 11.22
C ALA A 61 -0.42 -0.29 10.54
N ASN A 62 0.20 0.58 11.32
CA ASN A 62 1.31 1.41 10.88
C ASN A 62 2.61 0.75 11.34
N HIS A 63 3.22 -0.02 10.45
CA HIS A 63 4.31 -0.91 10.81
C HIS A 63 5.69 -0.39 10.39
N ASP A 64 6.69 -0.70 11.19
CA ASP A 64 8.09 -0.45 10.87
C ASP A 64 8.58 -1.50 9.88
N HIS A 65 8.67 -1.12 8.59
CA HIS A 65 8.94 -2.06 7.52
C HIS A 65 10.45 -2.26 7.33
N PRO A 66 11.00 -3.45 7.65
CA PRO A 66 12.45 -3.65 7.73
C PRO A 66 13.14 -3.50 6.37
N VAL A 67 12.51 -3.94 5.27
CA VAL A 67 13.10 -3.85 3.91
C VAL A 67 13.05 -2.42 3.36
N LEU A 68 11.99 -1.65 3.68
CA LEU A 68 11.86 -0.26 3.23
C LEU A 68 12.59 0.73 4.16
N GLY A 69 13.03 0.28 5.34
CA GLY A 69 13.73 1.11 6.33
C GLY A 69 12.91 2.28 6.85
N ARG A 70 11.59 2.17 6.80
CA ARG A 70 10.67 3.22 7.23
C ARG A 70 9.32 2.65 7.66
N ARG A 71 8.59 3.44 8.43
CA ARG A 71 7.23 3.12 8.83
C ARG A 71 6.26 3.37 7.68
N ILE A 72 5.35 2.41 7.44
CA ILE A 72 4.29 2.52 6.42
C ILE A 72 2.97 1.97 6.95
N ARG A 73 1.87 2.51 6.45
CA ARG A 73 0.52 1.98 6.59
C ARG A 73 -0.07 1.74 5.20
N VAL A 74 -0.52 0.54 4.95
CA VAL A 74 -0.94 0.08 3.62
C VAL A 74 -2.35 -0.49 3.69
N GLU A 75 -3.24 0.02 2.87
CA GLU A 75 -4.65 -0.38 2.78
C GLU A 75 -4.84 -1.37 1.61
N HIS A 76 -4.11 -2.50 1.64
CA HIS A 76 -4.16 -3.51 0.60
C HIS A 76 -4.65 -4.84 1.15
N TRP A 77 -5.52 -5.51 0.41
CA TRP A 77 -6.03 -6.84 0.75
C TRP A 77 -4.92 -7.87 0.97
N ASP A 78 -3.90 -7.90 0.08
CA ASP A 78 -2.73 -8.78 0.22
C ASP A 78 -1.98 -8.52 1.54
N THR A 79 -1.76 -7.24 1.88
CA THR A 79 -1.07 -6.86 3.12
C THR A 79 -1.80 -7.40 4.36
N ALA A 80 -3.13 -7.27 4.41
CA ALA A 80 -3.92 -7.76 5.53
C ALA A 80 -3.81 -9.28 5.70
N ILE A 81 -3.84 -10.05 4.60
CA ILE A 81 -3.71 -11.52 4.62
C ILE A 81 -2.30 -11.95 5.03
N GLU A 82 -1.27 -11.34 4.46
CA GLU A 82 0.10 -11.77 4.69
C GLU A 82 0.60 -11.34 6.09
N GLN A 83 0.19 -10.17 6.58
CA GLN A 83 0.43 -9.77 7.96
C GLN A 83 -0.25 -10.70 8.96
N ALA A 84 -1.47 -11.18 8.66
CA ALA A 84 -2.17 -12.12 9.54
C ALA A 84 -1.39 -13.42 9.73
N LYS A 85 -0.73 -13.93 8.71
CA LYS A 85 0.09 -15.15 8.78
C LYS A 85 1.29 -14.96 9.72
N VAL A 86 2.00 -13.82 9.56
CA VAL A 86 3.16 -13.50 10.41
C VAL A 86 2.73 -13.24 11.85
N ALA A 87 1.68 -12.46 12.07
CA ALA A 87 1.16 -12.19 13.41
C ALA A 87 0.69 -13.46 14.11
N ALA A 88 0.00 -14.36 13.41
CA ALA A 88 -0.42 -15.65 13.96
C ALA A 88 0.77 -16.54 14.36
N ALA A 89 1.82 -16.59 13.53
CA ALA A 89 3.03 -17.33 13.86
C ALA A 89 3.72 -16.73 15.11
N ASN A 90 3.79 -15.39 15.19
CA ASN A 90 4.41 -14.69 16.30
C ASN A 90 3.61 -14.82 17.61
N LEU A 91 2.28 -14.85 17.54
CA LEU A 91 1.40 -15.14 18.67
C LEU A 91 1.63 -16.56 19.25
N LEU A 92 2.05 -17.50 18.42
CA LEU A 92 2.38 -18.87 18.81
C LEU A 92 3.84 -19.03 19.27
N GLY A 93 4.54 -17.94 19.50
CA GLY A 93 5.94 -17.94 19.99
C GLY A 93 6.99 -17.86 18.88
N GLY A 94 6.59 -17.56 17.64
CA GLY A 94 7.50 -17.23 16.56
C GLY A 94 8.16 -15.85 16.74
N ASP A 95 9.16 -15.57 15.89
CA ASP A 95 9.93 -14.33 15.92
C ASP A 95 10.25 -13.87 14.49
N GLN A 96 9.20 -13.76 13.66
CA GLN A 96 9.30 -13.45 12.22
C GLN A 96 9.04 -11.96 11.97
N ASP A 97 9.91 -11.31 11.23
CA ASP A 97 9.65 -9.98 10.70
C ASP A 97 8.74 -10.06 9.45
N TYR A 98 7.86 -9.08 9.30
CA TYR A 98 7.05 -8.91 8.10
C TYR A 98 7.86 -8.10 7.06
N GLU A 99 8.42 -8.80 6.10
CA GLU A 99 9.33 -8.24 5.08
C GLU A 99 8.68 -8.08 3.70
N ARG A 100 7.43 -8.55 3.54
CA ARG A 100 6.75 -8.56 2.25
C ARG A 100 6.49 -7.13 1.77
N GLN A 101 7.00 -6.81 0.61
CA GLN A 101 6.72 -5.53 -0.02
C GLN A 101 5.24 -5.41 -0.41
N PRO A 102 4.67 -4.19 -0.33
CA PRO A 102 3.29 -3.94 -0.73
C PRO A 102 2.99 -4.46 -2.14
N TYR A 103 1.83 -5.07 -2.29
CA TYR A 103 1.31 -5.54 -3.55
C TYR A 103 -0.19 -5.26 -3.61
N PHE A 104 -0.67 -4.79 -4.75
CA PHE A 104 -2.09 -4.75 -5.04
C PHE A 104 -2.36 -4.96 -6.52
N PHE A 105 -3.59 -5.29 -6.84
CA PHE A 105 -4.10 -5.38 -8.20
C PHE A 105 -5.45 -4.69 -8.30
N THR A 106 -5.85 -4.36 -9.52
CA THR A 106 -7.22 -3.94 -9.83
C THR A 106 -7.62 -4.41 -11.21
N ASP A 107 -8.89 -4.79 -11.33
CA ASP A 107 -9.53 -5.10 -12.59
C ASP A 107 -10.71 -4.16 -12.79
N GLN A 108 -10.68 -3.38 -13.85
CA GLN A 108 -11.75 -2.44 -14.21
C GLN A 108 -12.12 -2.61 -15.66
N TYR A 109 -13.17 -3.36 -15.93
CA TYR A 109 -13.62 -3.73 -17.27
C TYR A 109 -12.53 -4.48 -18.07
N ASP A 110 -11.94 -3.80 -19.05
CA ASP A 110 -10.87 -4.28 -19.92
C ASP A 110 -9.46 -3.88 -19.49
N LEU A 111 -9.34 -3.22 -18.34
CA LEU A 111 -8.07 -2.84 -17.73
C LEU A 111 -7.81 -3.67 -16.48
N GLY A 112 -6.78 -4.50 -16.54
CA GLY A 112 -6.22 -5.16 -15.37
C GLY A 112 -4.80 -4.67 -15.10
N MET A 113 -4.40 -4.56 -13.84
CA MET A 113 -3.06 -4.16 -13.48
C MET A 113 -2.61 -4.80 -12.17
N GLU A 114 -1.31 -4.96 -12.04
CA GLU A 114 -0.64 -5.33 -10.80
C GLU A 114 0.45 -4.32 -10.46
N TYR A 115 0.62 -4.06 -9.18
CA TYR A 115 1.61 -3.12 -8.66
C TYR A 115 2.37 -3.73 -7.49
N TRP A 116 3.69 -3.57 -7.48
CA TRP A 116 4.60 -4.03 -6.42
C TRP A 116 5.48 -2.89 -5.92
N GLY A 117 5.78 -2.90 -4.62
CA GLY A 117 6.66 -1.93 -3.98
C GLY A 117 5.92 -0.76 -3.35
N HIS A 118 6.62 0.33 -3.09
CA HIS A 118 6.07 1.50 -2.41
C HIS A 118 6.66 2.80 -2.97
N GLY A 119 6.11 3.24 -4.09
CA GLY A 119 6.42 4.52 -4.75
C GLY A 119 5.79 5.72 -4.05
N SER A 120 6.20 6.89 -4.45
CA SER A 120 5.75 8.19 -4.00
C SER A 120 5.47 9.09 -5.21
N ALA A 121 4.74 10.19 -5.00
CA ALA A 121 4.53 11.20 -6.03
C ALA A 121 5.81 11.98 -6.40
N ASP A 122 6.84 11.91 -5.55
CA ASP A 122 8.12 12.57 -5.75
C ASP A 122 9.13 11.70 -6.51
N ASP A 123 8.80 10.44 -6.80
CA ASP A 123 9.67 9.55 -7.55
C ASP A 123 9.58 9.83 -9.05
N ASP A 124 10.67 9.63 -9.77
CA ASP A 124 10.65 9.66 -11.24
C ASP A 124 9.90 8.45 -11.77
N VAL A 125 8.97 8.67 -12.72
CA VAL A 125 8.17 7.60 -13.29
C VAL A 125 8.57 7.36 -14.75
N GLU A 126 9.08 6.17 -15.02
CA GLU A 126 9.38 5.71 -16.38
C GLU A 126 8.29 4.76 -16.88
N VAL A 127 7.86 4.95 -18.13
CA VAL A 127 6.81 4.12 -18.74
C VAL A 127 7.34 3.47 -20.02
N GLU A 128 7.08 2.17 -20.16
CA GLU A 128 7.41 1.36 -21.33
C GLU A 128 6.12 0.72 -21.88
N GLY A 129 5.98 0.66 -23.22
CA GLY A 129 4.82 0.06 -23.87
C GLY A 129 3.87 1.08 -24.49
N ASP A 130 2.62 0.69 -24.71
CA ASP A 130 1.61 1.49 -25.39
C ASP A 130 0.48 1.91 -24.44
N LEU A 131 0.52 3.17 -24.00
CA LEU A 131 -0.51 3.76 -23.12
C LEU A 131 -1.87 3.84 -23.82
N ALA A 132 -1.92 4.05 -25.15
CA ALA A 132 -3.17 4.14 -25.87
C ALA A 132 -3.87 2.78 -26.00
N ALA A 133 -3.08 1.72 -26.18
CA ALA A 133 -3.55 0.34 -26.14
C ALA A 133 -3.79 -0.17 -24.73
N ARG A 134 -3.39 0.58 -23.69
CA ARG A 134 -3.42 0.18 -22.27
C ARG A 134 -2.61 -1.09 -21.99
N VAL A 135 -1.51 -1.29 -22.72
CA VAL A 135 -0.57 -2.39 -22.52
C VAL A 135 0.79 -1.79 -22.25
N PHE A 136 1.14 -1.62 -20.97
CA PHE A 136 2.34 -0.91 -20.58
C PHE A 136 2.85 -1.35 -19.19
N ARG A 137 4.09 -0.97 -18.91
CA ARG A 137 4.76 -1.11 -17.62
C ARG A 137 5.15 0.26 -17.11
N ALA A 138 5.14 0.47 -15.81
CA ALA A 138 5.63 1.71 -15.21
C ALA A 138 6.54 1.40 -14.02
N PHE A 139 7.57 2.20 -13.84
CA PHE A 139 8.60 2.03 -12.83
C PHE A 139 8.77 3.35 -12.09
N TRP A 140 8.66 3.32 -10.76
CA TRP A 140 8.99 4.44 -9.88
C TRP A 140 10.44 4.31 -9.48
N VAL A 141 11.23 5.34 -9.82
CA VAL A 141 12.68 5.33 -9.62
C VAL A 141 13.07 6.41 -8.63
N ARG A 142 13.82 6.02 -7.61
CA ARG A 142 14.40 6.90 -6.60
C ARG A 142 15.89 6.60 -6.47
N ASP A 143 16.74 7.63 -6.61
CA ASP A 143 18.19 7.48 -6.52
C ASP A 143 18.75 6.38 -7.43
N GLY A 144 18.17 6.21 -8.63
CA GLY A 144 18.56 5.18 -9.59
C GLY A 144 18.13 3.76 -9.24
N VAL A 145 17.21 3.59 -8.24
CA VAL A 145 16.68 2.29 -7.83
C VAL A 145 15.18 2.24 -8.06
N VAL A 146 14.67 1.15 -8.60
CA VAL A 146 13.23 0.91 -8.76
C VAL A 146 12.62 0.64 -7.38
N VAL A 147 11.84 1.58 -6.85
CA VAL A 147 11.15 1.46 -5.56
C VAL A 147 9.74 0.89 -5.68
N ALA A 148 9.16 1.00 -6.88
CA ALA A 148 7.91 0.34 -7.22
C ALA A 148 7.82 0.09 -8.73
N ALA A 149 7.02 -0.89 -9.12
CA ALA A 149 6.79 -1.21 -10.51
C ALA A 149 5.36 -1.74 -10.72
N MET A 150 4.81 -1.50 -11.91
CA MET A 150 3.50 -2.03 -12.29
C MET A 150 3.50 -2.53 -13.73
N GLN A 151 2.59 -3.44 -14.01
CA GLN A 151 2.14 -3.76 -15.36
C GLN A 151 0.65 -3.45 -15.51
N ALA A 152 0.25 -3.09 -16.71
CA ALA A 152 -1.15 -2.94 -17.11
C ALA A 152 -1.39 -3.79 -18.36
N ASN A 153 -2.32 -4.75 -18.28
CA ASN A 153 -2.67 -5.73 -19.34
C ASN A 153 -1.49 -6.48 -19.98
N ASP A 154 -0.32 -6.51 -19.31
CA ASP A 154 0.90 -7.22 -19.74
C ASP A 154 1.21 -8.35 -18.76
N TRP A 155 0.28 -9.30 -18.65
CA TRP A 155 0.29 -10.37 -17.65
C TRP A 155 1.50 -11.29 -17.73
N ASP A 156 2.01 -11.51 -18.93
CA ASP A 156 3.21 -12.35 -19.13
C ASP A 156 4.46 -11.71 -18.52
N ALA A 157 4.46 -10.40 -18.38
CA ALA A 157 5.57 -9.64 -17.79
C ALA A 157 5.51 -9.52 -16.26
N SER A 158 4.43 -9.95 -15.60
CA SER A 158 4.23 -9.76 -14.14
C SER A 158 5.45 -10.18 -13.31
N GLY A 159 6.02 -11.35 -13.59
CA GLY A 159 7.18 -11.86 -12.87
C GLY A 159 8.45 -11.04 -13.10
N GLU A 160 8.68 -10.57 -14.33
CA GLU A 160 9.82 -9.73 -14.69
C GLU A 160 9.70 -8.35 -14.03
N VAL A 161 8.55 -7.70 -14.16
CA VAL A 161 8.27 -6.39 -13.58
C VAL A 161 8.44 -6.41 -12.07
N LYS A 162 7.81 -7.37 -11.37
CA LYS A 162 8.01 -7.58 -9.94
C LYS A 162 9.48 -7.69 -9.55
N ALA A 163 10.25 -8.44 -10.34
CA ALA A 163 11.66 -8.70 -10.04
C ALA A 163 12.57 -7.48 -10.21
N THR A 164 12.10 -6.36 -10.77
CA THR A 164 12.87 -5.11 -10.86
C THR A 164 12.88 -4.32 -9.55
N VAL A 165 11.86 -4.50 -8.70
CA VAL A 165 11.76 -3.74 -7.44
C VAL A 165 12.96 -4.03 -6.53
N GLY A 166 13.62 -2.95 -6.09
CA GLY A 166 14.85 -3.00 -5.30
C GLY A 166 16.14 -3.11 -6.13
N LYS A 167 16.06 -3.09 -7.47
CA LYS A 167 17.23 -3.15 -8.34
C LYS A 167 17.55 -1.80 -8.97
N PRO A 168 18.80 -1.57 -9.40
CA PRO A 168 19.16 -0.42 -10.23
C PRO A 168 18.31 -0.40 -11.51
N ARG A 169 17.94 0.80 -11.89
CA ARG A 169 17.20 1.06 -13.13
C ARG A 169 18.17 1.38 -14.28
#